data_df1cecb01e82f97eef1486c396ea22d6
#
_entry.id   df1cecb01e82f97eef1486c396ea22d6
#
_cell.length_a   1.000
_cell.length_b   1.000
_cell.length_c   1.000
_cell.angle_alpha   90.00
_cell.angle_beta   90.00
_cell.angle_gamma   90.00
#
_symmetry.space_group_name_H-M   'P 1'
#
loop_
_entity.id
_entity.type
_entity.pdbx_description
1 polymer ?
#
loop_
_entity_poly.entity_id
_entity_poly.type
_entity_poly.pdbx_seq_one_letter_code
_entity_poly.pdbx_strand_id
1 'polypeptide(L)'
;MRPVLYLLLCLFSSTAALVPWRTPRLPHTSARIDVAQAARRVKRGGALQATPVGAGGGGGRALLALTIALEVFATTSMKLASTRPIWHLGTVVGYGSCFSVFPLVLRKMPLGVAYAIWSGVGTALTALIGAALFGEALSTQKVGALAVIVAGVVLLELAH
;
A
#
# COMPACT_ATOMS: atom_id res chain seq x y z
N MET A 1 -15.28 4.33 -21.32
CA MET A 1 -14.37 3.70 -20.32
C MET A 1 -13.02 3.22 -20.90
N ARG A 2 -12.86 3.11 -22.21
CA ARG A 2 -11.62 2.65 -22.86
C ARG A 2 -10.43 3.64 -22.89
N PRO A 3 -10.56 5.00 -22.94
CA PRO A 3 -9.40 5.87 -23.11
C PRO A 3 -8.55 6.04 -21.86
N VAL A 4 -9.14 5.96 -20.66
CA VAL A 4 -8.41 6.15 -19.39
C VAL A 4 -7.51 4.93 -19.08
N LEU A 5 -7.98 3.72 -19.41
CA LEU A 5 -7.19 2.50 -19.26
C LEU A 5 -5.98 2.49 -20.20
N TYR A 6 -6.14 3.00 -21.44
CA TYR A 6 -5.04 3.15 -22.38
C TYR A 6 -4.02 4.20 -21.92
N LEU A 7 -4.47 5.30 -21.31
CA LEU A 7 -3.57 6.34 -20.79
C LEU A 7 -2.75 5.83 -19.59
N LEU A 8 -3.38 5.06 -18.69
CA LEU A 8 -2.68 4.42 -17.56
C LEU A 8 -1.72 3.34 -18.05
N LEU A 9 -2.10 2.53 -19.03
CA LEU A 9 -1.22 1.53 -19.64
C LEU A 9 -0.06 2.19 -20.41
N CYS A 10 -0.29 3.31 -21.11
CA CYS A 10 0.77 4.06 -21.77
C CYS A 10 1.74 4.72 -20.79
N LEU A 11 1.25 5.28 -19.69
CA LEU A 11 2.10 5.85 -18.63
C LEU A 11 2.94 4.77 -17.94
N PHE A 12 2.36 3.58 -17.72
CA PHE A 12 3.08 2.46 -17.12
C PHE A 12 4.08 1.82 -18.10
N SER A 13 3.74 1.78 -19.39
CA SER A 13 4.62 1.26 -20.45
C SER A 13 5.79 2.19 -20.78
N SER A 14 5.59 3.50 -20.68
CA SER A 14 6.63 4.49 -21.01
C SER A 14 7.76 4.55 -19.97
N THR A 15 7.47 4.22 -18.70
CA THR A 15 8.50 4.14 -17.65
C THR A 15 9.29 2.83 -17.69
N ALA A 16 8.75 1.75 -18.26
CA ALA A 16 9.45 0.48 -18.40
C ALA A 16 10.48 0.47 -19.55
N ALA A 17 10.36 1.38 -20.53
CA ALA A 17 11.22 1.42 -21.70
C ALA A 17 12.54 2.18 -21.50
N LEU A 18 12.74 2.88 -20.37
CA LEU A 18 13.90 3.75 -20.14
C LEU A 18 14.99 3.19 -19.22
N VAL A 19 14.82 1.98 -18.72
CA VAL A 19 15.91 1.31 -17.98
C VAL A 19 16.43 0.18 -18.85
N PRO A 20 17.60 0.34 -19.52
CA PRO A 20 18.25 -0.78 -20.17
C PRO A 20 18.62 -1.78 -19.08
N TRP A 21 17.94 -2.95 -19.07
CA TRP A 21 18.32 -4.11 -18.28
C TRP A 21 19.74 -4.53 -18.71
N ARG A 22 20.75 -3.90 -18.14
CA ARG A 22 22.08 -4.48 -18.11
C ARG A 22 22.01 -5.66 -17.19
N THR A 23 21.81 -6.86 -17.75
CA THR A 23 22.08 -8.09 -17.01
C THR A 23 23.50 -7.99 -16.46
N PRO A 24 23.70 -7.99 -15.13
CA PRO A 24 25.05 -8.13 -14.60
C PRO A 24 25.57 -9.47 -15.16
N ARG A 25 26.67 -9.47 -15.90
CA ARG A 25 27.38 -10.71 -16.21
C ARG A 25 27.78 -11.29 -14.86
N LEU A 26 27.04 -12.30 -14.44
CA LEU A 26 27.44 -13.05 -13.26
C LEU A 26 28.80 -13.67 -13.57
N PRO A 27 29.83 -13.45 -12.75
CA PRO A 27 31.08 -14.14 -12.91
C PRO A 27 30.77 -15.64 -12.80
N HIS A 28 31.22 -16.42 -13.80
CA HIS A 28 31.17 -17.88 -13.81
C HIS A 28 32.16 -18.44 -12.76
N THR A 29 31.92 -18.08 -11.53
CA THR A 29 32.56 -18.75 -10.39
C THR A 29 31.44 -19.57 -9.76
N SER A 30 31.65 -20.86 -9.67
CA SER A 30 30.79 -21.83 -9.01
C SER A 30 30.69 -21.53 -7.51
N ALA A 31 30.16 -20.37 -7.16
CA ALA A 31 29.73 -20.09 -5.82
C ALA A 31 28.45 -20.91 -5.61
N ARG A 32 28.60 -22.16 -5.11
CA ARG A 32 27.54 -22.75 -4.31
C ARG A 32 27.17 -21.65 -3.33
N ILE A 33 26.00 -21.03 -3.55
CA ILE A 33 25.45 -20.09 -2.58
C ILE A 33 25.30 -20.93 -1.34
N ASP A 34 26.22 -20.71 -0.38
CA ASP A 34 26.16 -21.42 0.88
C ASP A 34 24.92 -20.89 1.60
N VAL A 35 23.82 -21.63 1.45
CA VAL A 35 22.51 -21.30 2.06
C VAL A 35 22.68 -21.09 3.56
N ALA A 36 23.64 -21.80 4.18
CA ALA A 36 23.99 -21.61 5.58
C ALA A 36 24.66 -20.24 5.85
N GLN A 37 25.43 -19.73 4.89
CA GLN A 37 26.03 -18.39 4.99
C GLN A 37 24.98 -17.30 4.76
N ALA A 38 24.04 -17.52 3.80
CA ALA A 38 22.91 -16.62 3.59
C ALA A 38 21.97 -16.61 4.81
N ALA A 39 21.67 -17.75 5.40
CA ALA A 39 20.90 -17.88 6.62
C ALA A 39 21.60 -17.19 7.82
N ARG A 40 22.93 -17.32 7.94
CA ARG A 40 23.72 -16.60 8.96
C ARG A 40 23.76 -15.09 8.72
N ARG A 41 23.79 -14.64 7.46
CA ARG A 41 23.66 -13.21 7.12
C ARG A 41 22.28 -12.68 7.45
N VAL A 42 21.21 -13.43 7.14
CA VAL A 42 19.84 -13.07 7.53
C VAL A 42 19.71 -13.03 9.05
N LYS A 43 20.28 -14.00 9.77
CA LYS A 43 20.26 -14.03 11.23
C LYS A 43 21.12 -12.93 11.87
N ARG A 44 22.23 -12.54 11.25
CA ARG A 44 23.04 -11.37 11.65
C ARG A 44 22.45 -10.05 11.18
N GLY A 45 21.81 -10.02 10.00
CA GLY A 45 21.10 -8.86 9.48
C GLY A 45 19.77 -8.63 10.21
N GLY A 46 19.15 -9.69 10.77
CA GLY A 46 17.99 -9.55 11.64
C GLY A 46 18.33 -8.91 13.01
N ALA A 47 19.63 -8.83 13.35
CA ALA A 47 20.12 -7.97 14.42
C ALA A 47 20.36 -6.52 13.95
N LEU A 48 20.24 -6.24 12.64
CA LEU A 48 20.20 -4.88 12.11
C LEU A 48 18.82 -4.29 12.40
N GLN A 49 18.76 -3.74 13.61
CA GLN A 49 17.79 -2.71 14.00
C GLN A 49 16.35 -3.01 13.58
N ALA A 50 15.72 -3.95 14.28
CA ALA A 50 14.34 -3.72 14.65
C ALA A 50 14.36 -2.40 15.46
N THR A 51 14.25 -1.25 14.77
CA THR A 51 13.88 -0.01 15.46
C THR A 51 12.57 -0.36 16.16
N PRO A 52 12.51 -0.22 17.49
CA PRO A 52 11.29 -0.57 18.20
C PRO A 52 10.16 0.24 17.59
N VAL A 53 9.13 -0.44 17.05
CA VAL A 53 7.94 0.17 16.44
C VAL A 53 7.23 1.10 17.43
N GLY A 54 7.57 1.03 18.73
CA GLY A 54 7.12 1.96 19.76
C GLY A 54 7.79 3.34 19.75
N ALA A 55 8.92 3.54 19.07
CA ALA A 55 9.65 4.82 19.04
C ALA A 55 9.26 5.72 17.85
N GLY A 56 8.44 5.25 16.92
CA GLY A 56 7.82 6.07 15.88
C GLY A 56 6.72 6.94 16.49
N GLY A 57 7.10 7.99 17.21
CA GLY A 57 6.18 8.93 17.84
C GLY A 57 5.05 9.33 16.89
N GLY A 58 3.92 9.79 17.41
CA GLY A 58 2.61 10.04 16.75
C GLY A 58 2.63 10.51 15.28
N GLY A 59 3.77 11.02 14.78
CA GLY A 59 3.95 11.47 13.41
C GLY A 59 3.89 10.35 12.33
N GLY A 60 4.32 9.12 12.62
CA GLY A 60 4.22 8.00 11.64
C GLY A 60 2.78 7.55 11.46
N ARG A 61 2.06 7.39 12.56
CA ARG A 61 0.64 7.01 12.57
C ARG A 61 -0.24 8.11 11.99
N ALA A 62 0.07 9.39 12.28
CA ALA A 62 -0.65 10.52 11.70
C ALA A 62 -0.47 10.60 10.16
N LEU A 63 0.75 10.39 9.66
CA LEU A 63 1.02 10.31 8.22
C LEU A 63 0.28 9.13 7.58
N LEU A 64 0.23 7.97 8.25
CA LEU A 64 -0.50 6.81 7.76
C LEU A 64 -2.01 7.08 7.70
N ALA A 65 -2.58 7.69 8.73
CA ALA A 65 -3.99 8.10 8.75
C ALA A 65 -4.30 9.08 7.60
N LEU A 66 -3.39 10.03 7.34
CA LEU A 66 -3.51 10.96 6.23
C LEU A 66 -3.51 10.23 4.88
N THR A 67 -2.60 9.27 4.66
CA THR A 67 -2.57 8.51 3.40
C THR A 67 -3.84 7.68 3.20
N ILE A 68 -4.39 7.09 4.27
CA ILE A 68 -5.65 6.36 4.23
C ILE A 68 -6.80 7.31 3.85
N ALA A 69 -6.86 8.48 4.47
CA ALA A 69 -7.89 9.47 4.16
C ALA A 69 -7.83 9.95 2.69
N LEU A 70 -6.62 10.20 2.18
CA LEU A 70 -6.39 10.59 0.78
C LEU A 70 -6.78 9.48 -0.20
N GLU A 71 -6.49 8.23 0.12
CA GLU A 71 -6.89 7.08 -0.69
C GLU A 71 -8.41 6.92 -0.73
N VAL A 72 -9.05 6.96 0.43
CA VAL A 72 -10.51 6.84 0.55
C VAL A 72 -11.20 7.97 -0.20
N PHE A 73 -10.69 9.19 -0.12
CA PHE A 73 -11.16 10.32 -0.92
C PHE A 73 -10.98 10.06 -2.42
N ALA A 74 -9.80 9.58 -2.85
CA ALA A 74 -9.52 9.29 -4.25
C ALA A 74 -10.43 8.20 -4.80
N THR A 75 -10.63 7.11 -4.05
CA THR A 75 -11.50 5.99 -4.41
C THR A 75 -12.96 6.42 -4.51
N THR A 76 -13.42 7.24 -3.56
CA THR A 76 -14.78 7.82 -3.57
C THR A 76 -14.96 8.74 -4.78
N SER A 77 -13.98 9.60 -5.07
CA SER A 77 -13.98 10.47 -6.24
C SER A 77 -14.01 9.67 -7.54
N MET A 78 -13.28 8.55 -7.61
CA MET A 78 -13.29 7.66 -8.77
C MET A 78 -14.70 7.10 -9.03
N LYS A 79 -15.42 6.71 -7.99
CA LYS A 79 -16.79 6.24 -8.12
C LYS A 79 -17.73 7.37 -8.55
N LEU A 80 -17.61 8.57 -8.01
CA LEU A 80 -18.37 9.75 -8.42
C LEU A 80 -18.07 10.18 -9.85
N ALA A 81 -16.86 9.93 -10.35
CA ALA A 81 -16.45 10.24 -11.72
C ALA A 81 -17.26 9.47 -12.77
N SER A 82 -17.92 8.37 -12.42
CA SER A 82 -18.84 7.66 -13.30
C SER A 82 -20.10 8.49 -13.63
N THR A 83 -20.47 9.43 -12.76
CA THR A 83 -21.62 10.30 -12.94
C THR A 83 -21.24 11.70 -13.41
N ARG A 84 -20.10 12.23 -12.94
CA ARG A 84 -19.61 13.58 -13.29
C ARG A 84 -18.11 13.53 -13.56
N PRO A 85 -17.65 13.76 -14.80
CA PRO A 85 -16.23 13.65 -15.19
C PRO A 85 -15.28 14.54 -14.40
N ILE A 86 -15.75 15.65 -13.81
CA ILE A 86 -14.93 16.54 -12.99
C ILE A 86 -14.25 15.80 -11.81
N TRP A 87 -14.87 14.74 -11.30
CA TRP A 87 -14.34 13.96 -10.20
C TRP A 87 -13.09 13.15 -10.56
N HIS A 88 -12.75 13.00 -11.86
CA HIS A 88 -11.44 12.45 -12.25
C HIS A 88 -10.29 13.30 -11.71
N LEU A 89 -10.47 14.62 -11.59
CA LEU A 89 -9.47 15.50 -10.99
C LEU A 89 -9.26 15.13 -9.50
N GLY A 90 -10.33 14.91 -8.75
CA GLY A 90 -10.26 14.47 -7.36
C GLY A 90 -9.54 13.12 -7.22
N THR A 91 -9.78 12.19 -8.13
CA THR A 91 -9.09 10.89 -8.17
C THR A 91 -7.59 11.06 -8.37
N VAL A 92 -7.18 11.85 -9.37
CA VAL A 92 -5.75 12.07 -9.70
C VAL A 92 -5.03 12.79 -8.57
N VAL A 93 -5.63 13.86 -8.03
CA VAL A 93 -5.06 14.62 -6.91
C VAL A 93 -4.98 13.76 -5.65
N GLY A 94 -6.03 13.01 -5.33
CA GLY A 94 -6.09 12.16 -4.15
C GLY A 94 -5.06 11.04 -4.17
N TYR A 95 -4.98 10.25 -5.25
CA TYR A 95 -3.96 9.20 -5.37
C TYR A 95 -2.55 9.78 -5.50
N GLY A 96 -2.35 10.85 -6.27
CA GLY A 96 -1.06 11.52 -6.39
C GLY A 96 -0.52 11.98 -5.04
N SER A 97 -1.36 12.61 -4.22
CA SER A 97 -1.02 13.02 -2.86
C SER A 97 -0.77 11.82 -1.95
N CYS A 98 -1.63 10.79 -1.99
CA CYS A 98 -1.49 9.58 -1.20
C CYS A 98 -0.12 8.92 -1.44
N PHE A 99 0.24 8.65 -2.70
CA PHE A 99 1.51 8.02 -3.06
C PHE A 99 2.73 8.93 -2.87
N SER A 100 2.56 10.24 -2.83
CA SER A 100 3.64 11.17 -2.46
C SER A 100 3.92 11.15 -0.95
N VAL A 101 2.91 10.95 -0.12
CA VAL A 101 3.06 10.91 1.34
C VAL A 101 3.44 9.53 1.85
N PHE A 102 2.98 8.44 1.22
CA PHE A 102 3.23 7.07 1.69
C PHE A 102 4.71 6.70 1.89
N PRO A 103 5.67 7.13 1.03
CA PRO A 103 7.08 6.90 1.28
C PRO A 103 7.60 7.53 2.59
N LEU A 104 6.98 8.61 3.06
CA LEU A 104 7.33 9.23 4.35
C LEU A 104 6.87 8.36 5.53
N VAL A 105 5.76 7.63 5.36
CA VAL A 105 5.30 6.62 6.33
C VAL A 105 6.32 5.50 6.41
N LEU A 106 6.79 4.97 5.26
CA LEU A 106 7.73 3.86 5.18
C LEU A 106 9.12 4.18 5.78
N ARG A 107 9.46 5.46 5.91
CA ARG A 107 10.67 5.88 6.66
C ARG A 107 10.52 5.74 8.16
N LYS A 108 9.30 5.63 8.68
CA LYS A 108 8.98 5.64 10.11
C LYS A 108 8.38 4.32 10.60
N MET A 109 7.93 3.47 9.70
CA MET A 109 7.26 2.20 10.00
C MET A 109 7.76 1.09 9.07
N PRO A 110 7.82 -0.17 9.54
CA PRO A 110 8.12 -1.32 8.70
C PRO A 110 7.09 -1.45 7.57
N LEU A 111 7.58 -1.79 6.36
CA LEU A 111 6.75 -1.88 5.14
C LEU A 111 5.52 -2.78 5.34
N GLY A 112 5.72 -3.97 5.93
CA GLY A 112 4.63 -4.94 6.10
C GLY A 112 3.52 -4.43 7.02
N VAL A 113 3.88 -3.78 8.13
CA VAL A 113 2.94 -3.20 9.09
C VAL A 113 2.21 -2.00 8.50
N ALA A 114 2.95 -1.07 7.89
CA ALA A 114 2.37 0.11 7.26
C ALA A 114 1.38 -0.29 6.16
N TYR A 115 1.74 -1.25 5.32
CA TYR A 115 0.90 -1.73 4.23
C TYR A 115 -0.35 -2.47 4.73
N ALA A 116 -0.19 -3.33 5.74
CA ALA A 116 -1.33 -4.07 6.30
C ALA A 116 -2.36 -3.13 6.94
N ILE A 117 -1.91 -2.14 7.73
CA ILE A 117 -2.81 -1.15 8.33
C ILE A 117 -3.47 -0.30 7.24
N TRP A 118 -2.68 0.22 6.30
CA TRP A 118 -3.18 1.04 5.20
C TRP A 118 -4.25 0.32 4.38
N SER A 119 -3.96 -0.90 3.92
CA SER A 119 -4.90 -1.67 3.10
C SER A 119 -6.11 -2.17 3.90
N GLY A 120 -5.92 -2.64 5.13
CA GLY A 120 -7.02 -3.16 5.95
C GLY A 120 -7.99 -2.07 6.41
N VAL A 121 -7.47 -0.97 6.95
CA VAL A 121 -8.30 0.16 7.39
C VAL A 121 -8.90 0.88 6.18
N GLY A 122 -8.13 1.07 5.10
CA GLY A 122 -8.61 1.66 3.85
C GLY A 122 -9.78 0.88 3.26
N THR A 123 -9.67 -0.45 3.20
CA THR A 123 -10.76 -1.33 2.72
C THR A 123 -12.01 -1.20 3.59
N ALA A 124 -11.86 -1.22 4.92
CA ALA A 124 -12.99 -1.10 5.83
C ALA A 124 -13.70 0.25 5.68
N LEU A 125 -12.95 1.35 5.62
CA LEU A 125 -13.51 2.70 5.44
C LEU A 125 -14.19 2.85 4.07
N THR A 126 -13.58 2.34 3.01
CA THR A 126 -14.18 2.38 1.66
C THR A 126 -15.49 1.60 1.61
N ALA A 127 -15.57 0.44 2.28
CA ALA A 127 -16.81 -0.32 2.36
C ALA A 127 -17.90 0.41 3.14
N LEU A 128 -17.57 1.08 4.25
CA LEU A 128 -18.50 1.90 5.02
C LEU A 128 -19.01 3.10 4.20
N ILE A 129 -18.13 3.79 3.48
CA ILE A 129 -18.50 4.89 2.60
C ILE A 129 -19.33 4.39 1.43
N GLY A 130 -19.01 3.24 0.87
CA GLY A 130 -19.80 2.58 -0.17
C GLY A 130 -21.25 2.35 0.26
N ALA A 131 -21.44 1.87 1.48
CA ALA A 131 -22.76 1.70 2.06
C ALA A 131 -23.46 3.04 2.35
N ALA A 132 -22.75 3.99 2.97
CA ALA A 132 -23.35 5.24 3.43
C ALA A 132 -23.68 6.22 2.29
N LEU A 133 -22.80 6.36 1.29
CA LEU A 133 -22.97 7.34 0.21
C LEU A 133 -23.58 6.75 -1.05
N PHE A 134 -23.37 5.48 -1.32
CA PHE A 134 -23.79 4.84 -2.56
C PHE A 134 -24.88 3.78 -2.36
N GLY A 135 -25.32 3.55 -1.11
CA GLY A 135 -26.38 2.59 -0.81
C GLY A 135 -25.96 1.13 -1.08
N GLU A 136 -24.66 0.82 -1.04
CA GLU A 136 -24.19 -0.54 -1.24
C GLU A 136 -24.61 -1.45 -0.10
N ALA A 137 -25.16 -2.62 -0.42
CA ALA A 137 -25.59 -3.57 0.59
C ALA A 137 -24.36 -4.14 1.35
N LEU A 138 -24.36 -3.99 2.66
CA LEU A 138 -23.46 -4.68 3.60
C LEU A 138 -24.10 -6.00 3.99
N SER A 139 -23.84 -7.05 3.21
CA SER A 139 -24.27 -8.40 3.60
C SER A 139 -23.50 -8.88 4.83
N THR A 140 -24.09 -9.80 5.59
CA THR A 140 -23.44 -10.41 6.77
C THR A 140 -22.06 -11.02 6.41
N GLN A 141 -21.96 -11.59 5.22
CA GLN A 141 -20.68 -12.13 4.71
C GLN A 141 -19.64 -11.04 4.51
N LYS A 142 -20.00 -9.87 3.93
CA LYS A 142 -19.09 -8.72 3.77
C LYS A 142 -18.62 -8.20 5.13
N VAL A 143 -19.55 -8.04 6.08
CA VAL A 143 -19.23 -7.58 7.44
C VAL A 143 -18.28 -8.58 8.13
N GLY A 144 -18.55 -9.87 8.02
CA GLY A 144 -17.69 -10.92 8.58
C GLY A 144 -16.28 -10.89 7.96
N ALA A 145 -16.17 -10.75 6.63
CA ALA A 145 -14.88 -10.64 5.95
C ALA A 145 -14.08 -9.39 6.37
N LEU A 146 -14.75 -8.25 6.49
CA LEU A 146 -14.12 -7.01 6.97
C LEU A 146 -13.64 -7.14 8.41
N ALA A 147 -14.43 -7.79 9.29
CA ALA A 147 -14.04 -8.05 10.67
C ALA A 147 -12.76 -8.91 10.75
N VAL A 148 -12.65 -9.94 9.90
CA VAL A 148 -11.45 -10.78 9.82
C VAL A 148 -10.23 -9.97 9.37
N ILE A 149 -10.37 -9.10 8.36
CA ILE A 149 -9.29 -8.22 7.89
C ILE A 149 -8.82 -7.32 9.02
N VAL A 150 -9.74 -6.64 9.70
CA VAL A 150 -9.41 -5.72 10.81
C VAL A 150 -8.75 -6.48 11.96
N ALA A 151 -9.28 -7.66 12.33
CA ALA A 151 -8.69 -8.50 13.37
C ALA A 151 -7.25 -8.92 12.99
N GLY A 152 -7.02 -9.30 11.74
CA GLY A 152 -5.67 -9.63 11.23
C GLY A 152 -4.69 -8.46 11.34
N VAL A 153 -5.13 -7.25 11.02
CA VAL A 153 -4.32 -6.02 11.17
C VAL A 153 -3.99 -5.75 12.64
N VAL A 154 -4.98 -5.88 13.53
CA VAL A 154 -4.77 -5.69 14.97
C VAL A 154 -3.80 -6.73 15.53
N LEU A 155 -3.95 -8.00 15.16
CA LEU A 155 -3.03 -9.06 15.58
C LEU A 155 -1.61 -8.80 15.09
N LEU A 156 -1.44 -8.30 13.86
CA LEU A 156 -0.13 -7.94 13.32
C LEU A 156 0.51 -6.79 14.09
N GLU A 157 -0.28 -5.79 14.49
CA GLU A 157 0.21 -4.66 15.29
C GLU A 157 0.59 -5.08 16.72
N LEU A 158 -0.15 -6.02 17.32
CA LEU A 158 0.15 -6.55 18.65
C LEU A 158 1.36 -7.51 18.67
N ALA A 159 1.69 -8.12 17.53
CA ALA A 159 2.83 -9.03 17.39
C ALA A 159 4.18 -8.30 17.23
N HIS A 160 4.16 -6.97 17.13
CA HIS A 160 5.34 -6.10 16.99
C HIS A 160 5.59 -5.30 18.24
#